data_450e643c5cb67fef77244cd11f26c76a
#
_entry.id   450e643c5cb67fef77244cd11f26c76a
#
_cell.length_a   1.000
_cell.length_b   1.000
_cell.length_c   1.000
_cell.angle_alpha   90.00
_cell.angle_beta   90.00
_cell.angle_gamma   90.00
#
_symmetry.space_group_name_H-M   'P 1'
#
loop_
_entity.id
_entity.type
_entity.pdbx_description
1 polymer ?
#
loop_
_entity_poly.entity_id
_entity_poly.type
_entity_poly.pdbx_seq_one_letter_code
_entity_poly.pdbx_strand_id
1 'polypeptide(L)'
;MHIEPVGAAGELGLRDLTTVDVLLAWDDGDTLEQLKVHLSIIGRWAPIVAIGESPHTARVVRAIKAGAIDYINWDGDKMALQQAVAAASDARIKLLPVKQRQMEVRRLLRTLSPREQQVLNALAEGKANREIASLLGISSRTVEIHRGNLMRKLQANTGADVVRMWLEGSATAEWIYGNNWLAACPASSFSGGNDNEESGSSDF
;
A
#
# COMPACT_ATOMS: atom_id res chain seq x y z
N MET A 1 4.63 -1.20 -25.50
CA MET A 1 3.79 -1.59 -24.35
C MET A 1 3.10 -2.91 -24.72
N HIS A 2 3.26 -3.92 -23.89
CA HIS A 2 2.57 -5.21 -24.02
C HIS A 2 1.52 -5.29 -22.92
N ILE A 3 0.25 -5.58 -23.27
CA ILE A 3 -0.86 -5.69 -22.33
C ILE A 3 -1.39 -7.13 -22.41
N GLU A 4 -1.40 -7.82 -21.29
CA GLU A 4 -2.02 -9.14 -21.15
C GLU A 4 -3.32 -9.02 -20.37
N PRO A 5 -4.46 -9.41 -20.95
CA PRO A 5 -5.72 -9.41 -20.24
C PRO A 5 -5.74 -10.52 -19.17
N VAL A 6 -6.38 -10.23 -18.04
CA VAL A 6 -6.61 -11.15 -16.92
C VAL A 6 -8.10 -11.12 -16.59
N GLY A 7 -8.75 -12.27 -16.62
CA GLY A 7 -10.20 -12.38 -16.40
C GLY A 7 -10.63 -12.22 -14.95
N ALA A 8 -9.77 -12.60 -14.00
CA ALA A 8 -10.05 -12.48 -12.58
C ALA A 8 -8.76 -12.26 -11.77
N ALA A 9 -8.88 -11.56 -10.63
CA ALA A 9 -7.74 -11.30 -9.75
C ALA A 9 -7.00 -12.59 -9.30
N GLY A 10 -7.72 -13.72 -9.16
CA GLY A 10 -7.14 -15.01 -8.78
C GLY A 10 -6.16 -15.58 -9.81
N GLU A 11 -6.29 -15.23 -11.07
CA GLU A 11 -5.38 -15.69 -12.14
C GLU A 11 -3.99 -15.06 -12.02
N LEU A 12 -3.86 -13.91 -11.35
CA LEU A 12 -2.57 -13.25 -11.12
C LEU A 12 -1.59 -14.11 -10.31
N GLY A 13 -2.12 -15.00 -9.44
CA GLY A 13 -1.30 -15.93 -8.66
C GLY A 13 -0.58 -16.99 -9.50
N LEU A 14 -1.08 -17.26 -10.69
CA LEU A 14 -0.51 -18.21 -11.65
C LEU A 14 0.51 -17.55 -12.59
N ARG A 15 0.56 -16.23 -12.62
CA ARG A 15 1.45 -15.47 -13.50
C ARG A 15 2.71 -15.00 -12.75
N ASP A 16 3.79 -14.87 -13.48
CA ASP A 16 5.02 -14.31 -12.94
C ASP A 16 4.93 -12.78 -12.86
N LEU A 17 4.47 -12.28 -11.70
CA LEU A 17 4.39 -10.83 -11.44
C LEU A 17 5.77 -10.15 -11.29
N THR A 18 6.89 -10.89 -11.38
CA THR A 18 8.22 -10.26 -11.38
C THR A 18 8.46 -9.48 -12.67
N THR A 19 7.80 -9.88 -13.76
CA THR A 19 7.88 -9.25 -15.07
C THR A 19 6.79 -8.20 -15.31
N VAL A 20 5.79 -8.11 -14.41
CA VAL A 20 4.69 -7.14 -14.52
C VAL A 20 5.13 -5.79 -13.96
N ASP A 21 5.12 -4.77 -14.79
CA ASP A 21 5.48 -3.41 -14.38
C ASP A 21 4.31 -2.67 -13.74
N VAL A 22 3.11 -2.79 -14.29
CA VAL A 22 1.92 -2.05 -13.89
C VAL A 22 0.69 -2.93 -14.08
N LEU A 23 -0.25 -2.87 -13.16
CA LEU A 23 -1.58 -3.46 -13.26
C LEU A 23 -2.58 -2.38 -13.69
N LEU A 24 -3.31 -2.65 -14.76
CA LEU A 24 -4.44 -1.83 -15.18
C LEU A 24 -5.72 -2.49 -14.68
N ALA A 25 -6.52 -1.76 -13.92
CA ALA A 25 -7.74 -2.29 -13.33
C ALA A 25 -8.95 -1.44 -13.74
N TRP A 26 -9.97 -2.08 -14.33
CA TRP A 26 -11.24 -1.41 -14.57
C TRP A 26 -11.94 -1.13 -13.24
N ASP A 27 -12.37 0.11 -13.05
CA ASP A 27 -13.08 0.53 -11.83
C ASP A 27 -14.56 0.18 -11.95
N ASP A 28 -14.89 -1.07 -11.64
CA ASP A 28 -16.26 -1.59 -11.52
C ASP A 28 -16.81 -1.56 -10.09
N GLY A 29 -16.00 -1.10 -9.15
CA GLY A 29 -16.35 -1.04 -7.74
C GLY A 29 -15.66 -2.08 -6.85
N ASP A 30 -15.41 -3.27 -7.34
CA ASP A 30 -14.90 -4.41 -6.55
C ASP A 30 -13.50 -4.87 -6.97
N THR A 31 -13.16 -4.76 -8.24
CA THR A 31 -11.90 -5.30 -8.81
C THR A 31 -10.67 -4.76 -8.09
N LEU A 32 -10.62 -3.48 -7.73
CA LEU A 32 -9.47 -2.88 -7.05
C LEU A 32 -9.24 -3.46 -5.66
N GLU A 33 -10.30 -3.66 -4.86
CA GLU A 33 -10.18 -4.28 -3.54
C GLU A 33 -9.79 -5.76 -3.65
N GLN A 34 -10.33 -6.48 -4.61
CA GLN A 34 -9.97 -7.88 -4.88
C GLN A 34 -8.51 -8.01 -5.27
N LEU A 35 -8.00 -7.14 -6.15
CA LEU A 35 -6.59 -7.09 -6.54
C LEU A 35 -5.68 -6.83 -5.34
N LYS A 36 -6.00 -5.83 -4.51
CA LYS A 36 -5.25 -5.51 -3.30
C LYS A 36 -5.18 -6.70 -2.33
N VAL A 37 -6.32 -7.33 -2.06
CA VAL A 37 -6.39 -8.50 -1.20
C VAL A 37 -5.56 -9.64 -1.80
N HIS A 38 -5.72 -9.92 -3.08
CA HIS A 38 -5.01 -11.01 -3.75
C HIS A 38 -3.49 -10.79 -3.74
N LEU A 39 -3.01 -9.60 -4.11
CA LEU A 39 -1.59 -9.23 -4.04
C LEU A 39 -1.02 -9.40 -2.62
N SER A 40 -1.81 -9.04 -1.60
CA SER A 40 -1.41 -9.23 -0.20
C SER A 40 -1.28 -10.70 0.19
N ILE A 41 -2.17 -11.56 -0.32
CA ILE A 41 -2.14 -13.03 -0.07
C ILE A 41 -0.90 -13.66 -0.69
N ILE A 42 -0.60 -13.33 -1.94
CA ILE A 42 0.57 -13.89 -2.64
C ILE A 42 1.89 -13.21 -2.24
N GLY A 43 1.84 -12.21 -1.37
CA GLY A 43 3.04 -11.48 -0.90
C GLY A 43 3.74 -10.71 -2.02
N ARG A 44 2.98 -10.14 -2.95
CA ARG A 44 3.49 -9.35 -4.08
C ARG A 44 2.93 -7.93 -4.06
N TRP A 45 3.60 -7.04 -4.76
CA TRP A 45 3.15 -5.68 -4.98
C TRP A 45 3.46 -5.24 -6.41
N ALA A 46 2.50 -4.62 -7.04
CA ALA A 46 2.65 -3.89 -8.29
C ALA A 46 1.81 -2.61 -8.21
N PRO A 47 2.20 -1.53 -8.87
CA PRO A 47 1.37 -0.34 -8.96
C PRO A 47 0.10 -0.66 -9.76
N ILE A 48 -1.03 -0.18 -9.26
CA ILE A 48 -2.34 -0.33 -9.90
C ILE A 48 -2.75 1.03 -10.44
N VAL A 49 -3.07 1.10 -11.73
CA VAL A 49 -3.72 2.25 -12.34
C VAL A 49 -5.17 1.88 -12.59
N ALA A 50 -6.09 2.62 -11.99
CA ALA A 50 -7.52 2.45 -12.20
C ALA A 50 -7.96 3.09 -13.52
N ILE A 51 -8.90 2.48 -14.20
CA ILE A 51 -9.45 2.97 -15.45
C ILE A 51 -10.97 2.98 -15.36
N GLY A 52 -11.62 4.05 -15.76
CA GLY A 52 -13.08 4.12 -15.82
C GLY A 52 -13.57 5.21 -16.75
N GLU A 53 -14.81 5.09 -17.19
CA GLU A 53 -15.47 6.08 -18.03
C GLU A 53 -16.17 7.13 -17.18
N SER A 54 -15.98 8.41 -17.52
CA SER A 54 -16.66 9.56 -16.87
C SER A 54 -16.72 9.50 -15.34
N PRO A 55 -15.56 9.38 -14.65
CA PRO A 55 -15.55 9.21 -13.22
C PRO A 55 -15.95 10.52 -12.51
N HIS A 56 -16.86 10.43 -11.53
CA HIS A 56 -17.04 11.51 -10.58
C HIS A 56 -16.01 11.42 -9.44
N THR A 57 -15.71 12.55 -8.81
CA THR A 57 -14.65 12.69 -7.80
C THR A 57 -14.66 11.61 -6.70
N ALA A 58 -15.86 11.25 -6.19
CA ALA A 58 -15.98 10.24 -5.15
C ALA A 58 -15.49 8.85 -5.62
N ARG A 59 -15.66 8.54 -6.91
CA ARG A 59 -15.19 7.29 -7.53
C ARG A 59 -13.67 7.25 -7.60
N VAL A 60 -13.06 8.34 -8.08
CA VAL A 60 -11.60 8.50 -8.11
C VAL A 60 -11.00 8.37 -6.69
N VAL A 61 -11.57 9.10 -5.72
CA VAL A 61 -11.11 9.04 -4.31
C VAL A 61 -11.21 7.62 -3.75
N ARG A 62 -12.29 6.89 -4.06
CA ARG A 62 -12.44 5.49 -3.66
C ARG A 62 -11.34 4.61 -4.26
N ALA A 63 -11.07 4.73 -5.55
CA ALA A 63 -10.03 3.95 -6.22
C ALA A 63 -8.63 4.20 -5.61
N ILE A 64 -8.29 5.45 -5.33
CA ILE A 64 -7.03 5.82 -4.67
C ILE A 64 -6.96 5.23 -3.25
N LYS A 65 -8.05 5.29 -2.47
CA LYS A 65 -8.11 4.67 -1.13
C LYS A 65 -8.02 3.15 -1.20
N ALA A 66 -8.54 2.53 -2.26
CA ALA A 66 -8.41 1.10 -2.52
C ALA A 66 -6.98 0.70 -2.89
N GLY A 67 -6.09 1.65 -3.20
CA GLY A 67 -4.67 1.42 -3.42
C GLY A 67 -4.20 1.64 -4.86
N ALA A 68 -5.05 2.17 -5.74
CA ALA A 68 -4.60 2.65 -7.04
C ALA A 68 -3.66 3.84 -6.85
N ILE A 69 -2.61 3.89 -7.65
CA ILE A 69 -1.65 5.01 -7.62
C ILE A 69 -2.05 6.12 -8.57
N ASP A 70 -2.92 5.81 -9.54
CA ASP A 70 -3.45 6.77 -10.51
C ASP A 70 -4.82 6.32 -11.01
N TYR A 71 -5.55 7.23 -11.62
CA TYR A 71 -6.86 7.00 -12.20
C TYR A 71 -6.97 7.65 -13.58
N ILE A 72 -7.32 6.86 -14.60
CA ILE A 72 -7.50 7.33 -15.97
C ILE A 72 -8.99 7.42 -16.28
N ASN A 73 -9.44 8.59 -16.76
CA ASN A 73 -10.70 8.71 -17.47
C ASN A 73 -10.51 8.16 -18.89
N TRP A 74 -11.10 6.98 -19.15
CA TRP A 74 -10.95 6.33 -20.45
C TRP A 74 -11.98 6.85 -21.45
N ASP A 75 -11.51 7.61 -22.41
CA ASP A 75 -12.26 8.11 -23.55
C ASP A 75 -11.74 7.58 -24.90
N GLY A 76 -10.82 6.61 -24.85
CA GLY A 76 -10.14 6.07 -26.03
C GLY A 76 -8.77 6.70 -26.31
N ASP A 77 -8.32 7.66 -25.51
CA ASP A 77 -7.00 8.29 -25.66
C ASP A 77 -5.86 7.35 -25.27
N LYS A 78 -5.23 6.76 -26.27
CA LYS A 78 -4.07 5.88 -26.09
C LYS A 78 -2.84 6.61 -25.56
N MET A 79 -2.71 7.90 -25.83
CA MET A 79 -1.57 8.68 -25.34
C MET A 79 -1.66 8.90 -23.83
N ALA A 80 -2.84 9.25 -23.32
CA ALA A 80 -3.09 9.37 -21.88
C ALA A 80 -2.80 8.04 -21.15
N LEU A 81 -3.25 6.92 -21.69
CA LEU A 81 -2.95 5.61 -21.15
C LEU A 81 -1.45 5.31 -21.12
N GLN A 82 -0.74 5.58 -22.20
CA GLN A 82 0.72 5.35 -22.25
C GLN A 82 1.48 6.21 -21.25
N GLN A 83 1.09 7.47 -21.09
CA GLN A 83 1.70 8.39 -20.13
C GLN A 83 1.47 7.91 -18.69
N ALA A 84 0.26 7.50 -18.34
CA ALA A 84 -0.06 7.01 -17.01
C ALA A 84 0.69 5.70 -16.70
N VAL A 85 0.78 4.77 -17.66
CA VAL A 85 1.56 3.54 -17.49
C VAL A 85 3.05 3.84 -17.32
N ALA A 86 3.61 4.77 -18.07
CA ALA A 86 5.00 5.18 -17.93
C ALA A 86 5.26 5.79 -16.53
N ALA A 87 4.39 6.71 -16.09
CA ALA A 87 4.49 7.31 -14.76
C ALA A 87 4.37 6.25 -13.65
N ALA A 88 3.47 5.29 -13.79
CA ALA A 88 3.31 4.19 -12.83
C ALA A 88 4.53 3.26 -12.81
N SER A 89 5.15 3.01 -13.96
CA SER A 89 6.39 2.22 -14.05
C SER A 89 7.55 2.92 -13.35
N ASP A 90 7.71 4.23 -13.52
CA ASP A 90 8.70 5.03 -12.82
C ASP A 90 8.44 5.04 -11.28
N ALA A 91 7.18 5.17 -10.89
CA ALA A 91 6.79 5.09 -9.47
C ALA A 91 7.13 3.71 -8.88
N ARG A 92 6.96 2.61 -9.66
CA ARG A 92 7.33 1.26 -9.24
C ARG A 92 8.81 1.19 -8.86
N ILE A 93 9.70 1.72 -9.69
CA ILE A 93 11.15 1.67 -9.42
C ILE A 93 11.47 2.29 -8.05
N LYS A 94 10.84 3.40 -7.73
CA LYS A 94 11.03 4.12 -6.46
C LYS A 94 10.38 3.42 -5.26
N LEU A 95 9.19 2.87 -5.43
CA LEU A 95 8.39 2.32 -4.35
C LEU A 95 8.65 0.84 -4.07
N LEU A 96 9.11 0.06 -5.05
CA LEU A 96 9.28 -1.38 -4.92
C LEU A 96 10.16 -1.79 -3.73
N PRO A 97 11.34 -1.18 -3.47
CA PRO A 97 12.16 -1.54 -2.33
C PRO A 97 11.44 -1.33 -0.99
N VAL A 98 10.71 -0.21 -0.86
CA VAL A 98 9.94 0.11 0.34
C VAL A 98 8.81 -0.90 0.54
N LYS A 99 8.08 -1.22 -0.51
CA LYS A 99 6.97 -2.20 -0.46
C LYS A 99 7.46 -3.61 -0.16
N GLN A 100 8.58 -4.02 -0.76
CA GLN A 100 9.21 -5.30 -0.44
C GLN A 100 9.62 -5.37 1.04
N ARG A 101 10.23 -4.31 1.56
CA ARG A 101 10.58 -4.23 2.98
C ARG A 101 9.35 -4.32 3.88
N GLN A 102 8.30 -3.58 3.57
CA GLN A 102 7.03 -3.65 4.33
C GLN A 102 6.42 -5.05 4.33
N MET A 103 6.41 -5.73 3.18
CA MET A 103 5.89 -7.09 3.08
C MET A 103 6.72 -8.08 3.90
N GLU A 104 8.04 -7.98 3.86
CA GLU A 104 8.92 -8.83 4.66
C GLU A 104 8.71 -8.61 6.16
N VAL A 105 8.62 -7.36 6.59
CA VAL A 105 8.32 -7.04 8.00
C VAL A 105 6.97 -7.61 8.43
N ARG A 106 5.92 -7.45 7.61
CA ARG A 106 4.61 -8.04 7.88
C ARG A 106 4.66 -9.57 7.97
N ARG A 107 5.44 -10.20 7.09
CA ARG A 107 5.66 -11.65 7.14
C ARG A 107 6.29 -12.07 8.47
N LEU A 108 7.34 -11.38 8.91
CA LEU A 108 7.99 -11.64 10.19
C LEU A 108 7.04 -11.43 11.38
N LEU A 109 6.28 -10.34 11.39
CA LEU A 109 5.30 -10.04 12.45
C LEU A 109 4.22 -11.15 12.58
N ARG A 110 3.80 -11.76 11.47
CA ARG A 110 2.85 -12.89 11.48
C ARG A 110 3.42 -14.17 12.11
N THR A 111 4.75 -14.30 12.26
CA THR A 111 5.39 -15.45 12.93
C THR A 111 5.35 -15.37 14.46
N LEU A 112 4.98 -14.21 15.00
CA LEU A 112 4.92 -14.00 16.43
C LEU A 112 3.76 -14.76 17.07
N SER A 113 4.03 -15.39 18.22
CA SER A 113 2.98 -15.98 19.04
C SER A 113 2.11 -14.88 19.67
N PRO A 114 0.89 -15.20 20.14
CA PRO A 114 0.01 -14.23 20.81
C PRO A 114 0.68 -13.52 21.99
N ARG A 115 1.53 -14.21 22.75
CA ARG A 115 2.27 -13.64 23.86
C ARG A 115 3.39 -12.69 23.41
N GLU A 116 4.11 -13.04 22.34
CA GLU A 116 5.11 -12.17 21.74
C GLU A 116 4.47 -10.91 21.14
N GLN A 117 3.28 -11.02 20.53
CA GLN A 117 2.51 -9.87 20.04
C GLN A 117 2.07 -8.94 21.17
N GLN A 118 1.59 -9.48 22.32
CA GLN A 118 1.24 -8.68 23.50
C GLN A 118 2.46 -7.92 24.03
N VAL A 119 3.61 -8.57 24.12
CA VAL A 119 4.87 -7.93 24.54
C VAL A 119 5.31 -6.87 23.53
N LEU A 120 5.21 -7.15 22.23
CA LEU A 120 5.51 -6.19 21.16
C LEU A 120 4.66 -4.92 21.26
N ASN A 121 3.35 -5.05 21.42
CA ASN A 121 2.44 -3.92 21.54
C ASN A 121 2.78 -3.05 22.77
N ALA A 122 3.04 -3.68 23.92
CA ALA A 122 3.42 -2.97 25.13
C ALA A 122 4.80 -2.26 24.99
N LEU A 123 5.75 -2.86 24.25
CA LEU A 123 7.02 -2.21 23.93
C LEU A 123 6.82 -1.00 22.99
N ALA A 124 5.93 -1.12 22.00
CA ALA A 124 5.60 -0.01 21.11
C ALA A 124 4.94 1.17 21.84
N GLU A 125 4.22 0.89 22.94
CA GLU A 125 3.69 1.89 23.87
C GLU A 125 4.76 2.46 24.83
N GLY A 126 6.02 2.03 24.74
CA GLY A 126 7.12 2.52 25.58
C GLY A 126 7.18 1.91 26.97
N LYS A 127 6.43 0.83 27.25
CA LYS A 127 6.40 0.21 28.58
C LYS A 127 7.71 -0.52 28.91
N ALA A 128 8.16 -0.35 30.17
CA ALA A 128 9.31 -1.09 30.70
C ALA A 128 8.93 -2.54 31.04
N ASN A 129 9.93 -3.43 31.13
CA ASN A 129 9.69 -4.86 31.44
C ASN A 129 8.82 -5.10 32.69
N ARG A 130 8.99 -4.26 33.71
CA ARG A 130 8.22 -4.38 34.96
C ARG A 130 6.73 -4.06 34.76
N GLU A 131 6.44 -3.05 33.94
CA GLU A 131 5.08 -2.66 33.61
C GLU A 131 4.41 -3.71 32.70
N ILE A 132 5.16 -4.26 31.72
CA ILE A 132 4.70 -5.36 30.88
C ILE A 132 4.39 -6.60 31.72
N ALA A 133 5.27 -6.93 32.66
CA ALA A 133 5.07 -8.06 33.59
C ALA A 133 3.77 -7.91 34.39
N SER A 134 3.54 -6.72 34.94
CA SER A 134 2.29 -6.40 35.67
C SER A 134 1.07 -6.49 34.77
N LEU A 135 1.13 -5.89 33.56
CA LEU A 135 0.02 -5.86 32.58
C LEU A 135 -0.39 -7.28 32.13
N LEU A 136 0.60 -8.14 31.91
CA LEU A 136 0.38 -9.50 31.39
C LEU A 136 0.24 -10.58 32.46
N GLY A 137 0.39 -10.24 33.77
CA GLY A 137 0.32 -11.17 34.88
C GLY A 137 1.45 -12.21 34.87
N ILE A 138 2.66 -11.85 34.47
CA ILE A 138 3.84 -12.72 34.36
C ILE A 138 5.04 -12.09 35.11
N SER A 139 6.11 -12.87 35.28
CA SER A 139 7.35 -12.33 35.88
C SER A 139 8.12 -11.46 34.86
N SER A 140 8.91 -10.49 35.36
CA SER A 140 9.83 -9.70 34.50
C SER A 140 10.82 -10.60 33.78
N ARG A 141 11.24 -11.71 34.38
CA ARG A 141 12.09 -12.71 33.73
C ARG A 141 11.40 -13.38 32.53
N THR A 142 10.09 -13.66 32.65
CA THR A 142 9.30 -14.22 31.55
C THR A 142 9.15 -13.20 30.41
N VAL A 143 8.99 -11.90 30.73
CA VAL A 143 9.00 -10.83 29.73
C VAL A 143 10.32 -10.79 28.97
N GLU A 144 11.46 -10.90 29.66
CA GLU A 144 12.78 -10.95 29.00
C GLU A 144 12.91 -12.11 28.04
N ILE A 145 12.40 -13.29 28.40
CA ILE A 145 12.39 -14.46 27.51
C ILE A 145 11.55 -14.19 26.26
N HIS A 146 10.34 -13.63 26.42
CA HIS A 146 9.49 -13.28 25.27
C HIS A 146 10.14 -12.21 24.40
N ARG A 147 10.80 -11.19 24.98
CA ARG A 147 11.56 -10.19 24.23
C ARG A 147 12.71 -10.82 23.44
N GLY A 148 13.48 -11.73 24.04
CA GLY A 148 14.55 -12.43 23.35
C GLY A 148 14.04 -13.25 22.16
N ASN A 149 12.94 -13.96 22.33
CA ASN A 149 12.31 -14.73 21.27
C ASN A 149 11.77 -13.83 20.15
N LEU A 150 11.11 -12.74 20.51
CA LEU A 150 10.59 -11.72 19.61
C LEU A 150 11.72 -11.09 18.77
N MET A 151 12.81 -10.64 19.42
CA MET A 151 13.97 -10.06 18.72
C MET A 151 14.60 -11.04 17.73
N ARG A 152 14.74 -12.31 18.14
CA ARG A 152 15.27 -13.36 17.26
C ARG A 152 14.37 -13.60 16.04
N LYS A 153 13.04 -13.69 16.23
CA LYS A 153 12.08 -13.90 15.14
C LYS A 153 12.02 -12.72 14.18
N LEU A 154 12.10 -11.50 14.71
CA LEU A 154 12.12 -10.28 13.91
C LEU A 154 13.52 -9.96 13.34
N GLN A 155 14.55 -10.71 13.70
CA GLN A 155 15.94 -10.42 13.34
C GLN A 155 16.36 -9.00 13.75
N ALA A 156 15.85 -8.53 14.89
CA ALA A 156 16.09 -7.20 15.44
C ALA A 156 17.27 -7.26 16.42
N ASN A 157 18.16 -6.26 16.35
CA ASN A 157 19.33 -6.17 17.24
C ASN A 157 19.01 -5.36 18.50
N THR A 158 18.06 -4.43 18.41
CA THR A 158 17.71 -3.51 19.50
C THR A 158 16.18 -3.44 19.69
N GLY A 159 15.74 -2.95 20.86
CA GLY A 159 14.33 -2.65 21.10
C GLY A 159 13.80 -1.57 20.12
N ALA A 160 14.65 -0.62 19.74
CA ALA A 160 14.29 0.40 18.76
C ALA A 160 14.01 -0.20 17.37
N ASP A 161 14.79 -1.23 16.96
CA ASP A 161 14.52 -1.95 15.71
C ASP A 161 13.14 -2.63 15.74
N VAL A 162 12.80 -3.23 16.88
CA VAL A 162 11.49 -3.87 17.09
C VAL A 162 10.35 -2.87 16.92
N VAL A 163 10.45 -1.70 17.56
CA VAL A 163 9.42 -0.63 17.46
C VAL A 163 9.34 -0.10 16.03
N ARG A 164 10.48 0.13 15.37
CA ARG A 164 10.53 0.54 13.97
C ARG A 164 9.83 -0.48 13.06
N MET A 165 10.13 -1.77 13.22
CA MET A 165 9.49 -2.84 12.44
C MET A 165 7.99 -2.92 12.72
N TRP A 166 7.57 -2.74 13.96
CA TRP A 166 6.15 -2.66 14.29
C TRP A 166 5.46 -1.51 13.56
N LEU A 167 6.07 -0.30 13.53
CA LEU A 167 5.57 0.85 12.78
C LEU A 167 5.52 0.56 11.28
N GLU A 168 6.59 0.00 10.70
CA GLU A 168 6.66 -0.35 9.27
C GLU A 168 5.58 -1.37 8.86
N GLY A 169 5.26 -2.32 9.73
CA GLY A 169 4.29 -3.39 9.45
C GLY A 169 2.85 -3.07 9.82
N SER A 170 2.61 -2.03 10.65
CA SER A 170 1.27 -1.64 11.06
C SER A 170 0.50 -0.94 9.92
N ALA A 171 -0.84 -0.94 10.00
CA ALA A 171 -1.69 -0.22 9.04
C ALA A 171 -1.39 1.30 9.02
N THR A 172 -0.85 1.85 10.12
CA THR A 172 -0.39 3.23 10.22
C THR A 172 0.75 3.52 9.24
N ALA A 173 1.59 2.51 8.91
CA ALA A 173 2.63 2.65 7.90
C ALA A 173 2.05 2.88 6.49
N GLU A 174 0.88 2.33 6.17
CA GLU A 174 0.19 2.64 4.91
C GLU A 174 -0.20 4.12 4.82
N TRP A 175 -0.53 4.73 5.95
CA TRP A 175 -0.88 6.15 6.03
C TRP A 175 0.35 7.06 5.96
N ILE A 176 1.42 6.70 6.67
CA ILE A 176 2.65 7.50 6.75
C ILE A 176 3.48 7.38 5.47
N TYR A 177 3.59 6.16 4.91
CA TYR A 177 4.42 5.88 3.72
C TYR A 177 3.60 5.77 2.44
N GLY A 178 2.30 5.48 2.52
CA GLY A 178 1.38 5.40 1.38
C GLY A 178 1.14 6.77 0.74
N ASN A 179 1.14 7.85 1.53
CA ASN A 179 0.95 9.21 1.03
C ASN A 179 2.21 9.83 0.39
N ASN A 180 3.35 9.16 0.45
CA ASN A 180 4.57 9.65 -0.22
C ASN A 180 4.52 9.46 -1.76
N TRP A 181 3.46 8.83 -2.29
CA TRP A 181 3.22 8.76 -3.73
C TRP A 181 2.89 10.14 -4.32
N LEU A 182 2.30 11.06 -3.54
CA LEU A 182 2.08 12.46 -3.97
C LEU A 182 3.38 13.16 -4.39
N ALA A 183 4.50 12.82 -3.75
CA ALA A 183 5.82 13.31 -4.14
C ALA A 183 6.41 12.60 -5.38
N ALA A 184 5.83 11.47 -5.78
CA ALA A 184 6.27 10.67 -6.91
C ALA A 184 5.39 10.86 -8.16
N CYS A 185 4.20 11.44 -8.04
CA CYS A 185 3.33 11.79 -9.16
C CYS A 185 3.86 13.02 -9.88
N PRO A 186 4.04 12.99 -11.20
CA PRO A 186 4.32 14.19 -11.98
C PRO A 186 3.12 15.14 -11.91
N ALA A 187 3.38 16.44 -11.75
CA ALA A 187 2.36 17.48 -11.65
C ALA A 187 1.41 17.57 -12.88
N SER A 188 1.74 16.87 -13.96
CA SER A 188 0.94 16.78 -15.19
C SER A 188 -0.38 16.01 -15.04
N SER A 189 -0.54 15.19 -13.98
CA SER A 189 -1.78 14.42 -13.74
C SER A 189 -2.94 15.28 -13.22
N PHE A 190 -2.71 16.55 -12.90
CA PHE A 190 -3.72 17.47 -12.36
C PHE A 190 -4.15 18.57 -13.31
N SER A 191 -3.73 18.54 -14.58
CA SER A 191 -4.25 19.46 -15.61
C SER A 191 -5.59 18.95 -16.17
N GLY A 192 -6.56 18.83 -15.33
CA GLY A 192 -7.96 18.69 -15.70
C GLY A 192 -8.49 20.06 -16.06
N GLY A 193 -8.91 20.22 -17.32
CA GLY A 193 -9.33 21.42 -17.96
C GLY A 193 -10.26 22.29 -17.14
N ASN A 194 -9.83 23.48 -16.91
CA ASN A 194 -10.64 24.60 -16.51
C ASN A 194 -10.93 25.39 -17.80
N ASP A 195 -11.78 24.84 -18.67
CA ASP A 195 -12.35 25.55 -19.81
C ASP A 195 -13.86 25.61 -19.61
N ASN A 196 -14.29 26.53 -18.79
CA ASN A 196 -15.59 27.15 -18.89
C ASN A 196 -15.44 28.63 -18.63
N GLU A 197 -14.85 29.31 -19.64
CA GLU A 197 -15.01 30.75 -19.80
C GLU A 197 -16.38 31.04 -20.37
N GLU A 198 -17.09 31.79 -19.57
CA GLU A 198 -17.92 32.94 -19.95
C GLU A 198 -18.13 33.17 -21.45
N SER A 199 -19.32 33.08 -21.88
CA SER A 199 -19.91 33.98 -22.86
C SER A 199 -21.43 34.08 -22.62
N GLY A 200 -21.82 35.16 -22.00
CA GLY A 200 -23.20 35.51 -21.78
C GLY A 200 -23.31 36.98 -21.60
N SER A 201 -23.09 37.69 -22.68
CA SER A 201 -23.53 39.02 -23.06
C SER A 201 -24.79 39.52 -22.32
N SER A 202 -24.61 40.72 -21.81
CA SER A 202 -25.63 41.75 -21.57
C SER A 202 -26.70 41.78 -22.64
N ASP A 203 -27.93 42.01 -22.22
CA ASP A 203 -28.85 43.04 -22.63
C ASP A 203 -30.28 42.73 -22.15
N PHE A 204 -30.84 43.72 -21.49
CA PHE A 204 -32.17 44.16 -21.06
C PHE A 204 -32.44 44.09 -19.57
#